data_eaa4d419dd00341d6ea033be42fd3a1e
#
_entry.id   eaa4d419dd00341d6ea033be42fd3a1e
#
_cell.length_a   1.000
_cell.length_b   1.000
_cell.length_c   1.000
_cell.angle_alpha   90.00
_cell.angle_beta   90.00
_cell.angle_gamma   90.00
#
_symmetry.space_group_name_H-M   'P 1'
#
loop_
_entity.id
_entity.type
_entity.pdbx_description
1 polymer ?
#
loop_
_entity_poly.entity_id
_entity_poly.type
_entity_poly.pdbx_seq_one_letter_code
_entity_poly.pdbx_strand_id
1 'polypeptide(L)' 'HEVMSKSEVDNMLMEEGIVKEDLPMIWVTDPGIKTLEIVVGDVIRITRSDGSTYYRQVVPRW' A
#
# COMPACT_ATOMS: atom_id res chain seq x y z
N HIS A 1 8.07 -0.86 5.56
CA HIS A 1 6.75 -0.32 5.15
C HIS A 1 6.88 1.18 4.87
N GLU A 2 6.49 1.59 3.69
CA GLU A 2 6.53 2.99 3.29
C GLU A 2 5.20 3.41 2.69
N VAL A 3 4.74 4.63 3.03
CA VAL A 3 3.55 5.20 2.42
C VAL A 3 3.95 5.78 1.06
N MET A 4 3.27 5.36 0.01
CA MET A 4 3.52 5.85 -1.34
C MET A 4 2.80 7.18 -1.57
N SER A 5 3.42 8.09 -2.31
CA SER A 5 2.76 9.32 -2.74
C SER A 5 1.71 8.98 -3.81
N LYS A 6 0.76 9.90 -4.03
CA LYS A 6 -0.27 9.70 -5.05
C LYS A 6 0.33 9.49 -6.45
N SER A 7 1.36 10.26 -6.80
CA SER A 7 2.02 10.12 -8.11
C SER A 7 2.70 8.77 -8.24
N GLU A 8 3.35 8.28 -7.20
CA GLU A 8 3.97 6.96 -7.19
C GLU A 8 2.92 5.86 -7.37
N VAL A 9 1.79 5.98 -6.68
CA VAL A 9 0.67 5.02 -6.81
C VAL A 9 0.15 5.02 -8.24
N ASP A 10 -0.13 6.19 -8.80
CA ASP A 10 -0.68 6.31 -10.15
C ASP A 10 0.28 5.69 -11.18
N ASN A 11 1.57 5.96 -11.06
CA ASN A 11 2.58 5.38 -11.96
C ASN A 11 2.67 3.86 -11.82
N MET A 12 2.63 3.36 -10.60
CA MET A 12 2.70 1.92 -10.35
C MET A 12 1.48 1.20 -10.94
N LEU A 13 0.29 1.73 -10.73
CA LEU A 13 -0.93 1.14 -11.26
C LEU A 13 -0.92 1.12 -12.79
N MET A 14 -0.42 2.18 -13.39
CA MET A 14 -0.31 2.28 -14.85
C MET A 14 0.69 1.25 -15.39
N GLU A 15 1.85 1.12 -14.77
CA GLU A 15 2.89 0.15 -15.19
C GLU A 15 2.41 -1.29 -15.05
N GLU A 16 1.68 -1.59 -13.99
CA GLU A 16 1.17 -2.95 -13.74
C GLU A 16 -0.11 -3.25 -14.53
N GLY A 17 -0.76 -2.23 -15.07
CA GLY A 17 -2.01 -2.40 -15.82
C GLY A 17 -3.17 -2.85 -14.95
N ILE A 18 -3.21 -2.42 -13.68
CA ILE A 18 -4.24 -2.79 -12.72
C ILE A 18 -4.89 -1.54 -12.14
N VAL A 19 -6.01 -1.72 -11.45
CA VAL A 19 -6.64 -0.65 -10.67
C VAL A 19 -6.32 -0.84 -9.20
N LYS A 20 -6.47 0.23 -8.41
CA LYS A 20 -6.15 0.21 -6.99
C LYS A 20 -6.91 -0.89 -6.23
N GLU A 21 -8.14 -1.13 -6.61
CA GLU A 21 -9.00 -2.14 -5.99
C GLU A 21 -8.50 -3.57 -6.18
N ASP A 22 -7.61 -3.80 -7.13
CA ASP A 22 -6.99 -5.11 -7.37
C ASP A 22 -5.85 -5.40 -6.39
N LEU A 23 -5.38 -4.39 -5.66
CA LEU A 23 -4.30 -4.59 -4.69
C LEU A 23 -4.81 -5.33 -3.45
N PRO A 24 -3.97 -6.20 -2.85
CA PRO A 24 -4.29 -6.78 -1.56
C PRO A 24 -4.56 -5.68 -0.53
N MET A 25 -5.43 -5.95 0.42
CA MET A 25 -5.83 -4.97 1.43
C MET A 25 -5.01 -5.14 2.70
N ILE A 26 -4.76 -4.02 3.37
CA ILE A 26 -4.18 -4.01 4.72
C ILE A 26 -5.04 -3.12 5.59
N TRP A 27 -5.33 -3.55 6.81
CA TRP A 27 -6.16 -2.78 7.72
C TRP A 27 -5.40 -1.58 8.26
N VAL A 28 -6.08 -0.46 8.39
CA VAL A 28 -5.51 0.78 8.95
C VAL A 28 -4.98 0.55 10.38
N THR A 29 -5.50 -0.45 11.08
CA THR A 29 -5.07 -0.82 12.44
C THR A 29 -3.97 -1.88 12.46
N ASP A 30 -3.45 -2.30 11.31
CA ASP A 30 -2.42 -3.33 11.26
C ASP A 30 -1.16 -2.87 12.03
N PRO A 31 -0.60 -3.71 12.91
CA PRO A 31 0.58 -3.34 13.69
C PRO A 31 1.79 -2.95 12.83
N GLY A 32 1.92 -3.51 11.63
CA GLY A 32 3.04 -3.21 10.73
C GLY A 32 3.02 -1.79 10.19
N ILE A 33 1.87 -1.12 10.20
CA ILE A 33 1.73 0.25 9.70
C ILE A 33 1.21 1.22 10.75
N LYS A 34 0.96 0.75 11.95
CA LYS A 34 0.36 1.56 13.02
C LYS A 34 1.18 2.78 13.39
N THR A 35 2.49 2.72 13.24
CA THR A 35 3.40 3.83 13.54
C THR A 35 3.55 4.82 12.39
N LEU A 36 2.98 4.52 11.22
CA LEU A 36 3.02 5.40 10.06
C LEU A 36 1.84 6.37 10.08
N GLU A 37 2.05 7.57 9.57
CA GLU A 37 0.96 8.53 9.39
C GLU A 37 0.23 8.19 8.09
N ILE A 38 -0.81 7.38 8.21
CA ILE A 38 -1.58 6.90 7.06
C ILE A 38 -3.06 7.22 7.22
N VAL A 39 -3.74 7.28 6.08
CA VAL A 39 -5.19 7.39 6.03
C VAL A 39 -5.74 6.29 5.12
N VAL A 40 -7.02 5.98 5.31
CA VAL A 40 -7.73 5.04 4.43
C VAL A 40 -7.61 5.53 2.98
N GLY A 41 -7.26 4.62 2.09
CA GLY A 41 -7.05 4.94 0.69
C GLY A 41 -5.58 5.05 0.29
N ASP A 42 -4.67 5.15 1.25
CA ASP A 42 -3.24 5.15 0.97
C ASP A 42 -2.78 3.77 0.47
N VAL A 43 -1.66 3.76 -0.23
CA VAL A 43 -1.01 2.52 -0.66
C VAL A 43 0.33 2.41 0.06
N ILE A 44 0.59 1.25 0.62
CA ILE A 44 1.82 0.96 1.36
C ILE A 44 2.71 0.07 0.50
N ARG A 45 3.97 0.47 0.39
CA ARG A 45 5.00 -0.36 -0.25
C ARG A 45 5.76 -1.11 0.83
N ILE A 46 5.77 -2.43 0.71
CA ILE A 46 6.44 -3.31 1.66
C ILE A 46 7.64 -3.94 0.96
N THR A 47 8.84 -3.61 1.43
CA THR A 47 10.08 -4.21 0.91
C THR A 47 10.56 -5.25 1.90
N ARG A 48 10.78 -6.47 1.44
CA ARG A 48 11.26 -7.56 2.28
C ARG A 48 12.77 -7.68 2.18
N SER A 49 13.37 -8.38 3.14
CA SER A 49 14.82 -8.57 3.22
C SER A 49 15.39 -9.35 2.03
N ASP A 50 14.56 -10.13 1.34
CA ASP A 50 14.97 -10.88 0.13
C ASP A 50 14.94 -10.03 -1.14
N GLY A 51 14.58 -8.75 -1.03
CA GLY A 51 14.50 -7.83 -2.16
C GLY A 51 13.14 -7.78 -2.84
N SER A 52 12.18 -8.60 -2.42
CA SER A 52 10.84 -8.56 -3.02
C SER A 52 10.04 -7.36 -2.50
N THR A 53 9.16 -6.84 -3.36
CA THR A 53 8.33 -5.68 -3.05
C THR A 53 6.87 -6.04 -3.20
N TYR A 54 6.07 -5.64 -2.22
CA TYR A 54 4.62 -5.86 -2.22
C TYR A 54 3.91 -4.54 -2.01
N TYR A 55 2.71 -4.44 -2.59
CA TYR A 55 1.86 -3.25 -2.46
C TYR A 55 0.55 -3.65 -1.82
N ARG A 56 0.06 -2.81 -0.90
CA ARG A 56 -1.22 -3.04 -0.23
C ARG A 56 -1.99 -1.74 -0.11
N GLN A 57 -3.30 -1.81 -0.32
CA GLN A 57 -4.17 -0.65 -0.13
C GLN A 57 -4.68 -0.63 1.31
N VAL A 58 -4.65 0.56 1.91
CA VAL A 58 -5.15 0.74 3.28
C VAL A 58 -6.66 0.84 3.27
N VAL A 59 -7.31 -0.03 4.03
CA VAL A 59 -8.78 -0.07 4.12
C VAL A 59 -9.20 0.09 5.58
N PRO A 60 -10.43 0.57 5.82
CA PRO A 60 -10.95 0.59 7.17
C PRO A 60 -11.18 -0.84 7.65
N ARG A 61 -11.28 -0.98 8.97
CA ARG A 61 -11.57 -2.27 9.56
C ARG A 61 -12.91 -2.82 9.05
N TRP A 62 -12.93 -4.09 8.75
CA TRP A 62 -14.15 -4.81 8.34
C TRP A 62 -15.19 -4.86 9.45
#